data_78574df40627d4da209324d0e1483a41
#
_entry.id   78574df40627d4da209324d0e1483a41
#
_cell.length_a   1.000
_cell.length_b   1.000
_cell.length_c   1.000
_cell.angle_alpha   90.00
_cell.angle_beta   90.00
_cell.angle_gamma   90.00
#
_symmetry.space_group_name_H-M   'P 1'
#
loop_
_entity.id
_entity.type
_entity.pdbx_description
1 polymer ?
#
loop_
_entity_poly.entity_id
_entity_poly.type
_entity_poly.pdbx_seq_one_letter_code
_entity_poly.pdbx_strand_id
1 'polypeptide(L)'
;MKHLLVLAAALIVPSSVGGQEGAIPDFEQAQTALERGEILPLAQILRQLDAEHPGTVVEVELEYADGTRVYEVELITRDGRLIEVDLDAATGRILQVEEEDDD
;
A
#
# COMPACT_ATOMS: atom_id res chain seq x y z
N MET A 1 -2.99 11.91 -10.63
CA MET A 1 -3.54 11.92 -10.83
C MET A 1 -4.62 11.43 -10.95
N LYS A 2 -5.13 11.17 -11.03
CA LYS A 2 -6.07 10.69 -11.28
C LYS A 2 -6.93 10.54 -10.32
N HIS A 3 -7.16 10.69 -9.54
CA HIS A 3 -7.96 10.44 -8.69
C HIS A 3 -8.84 11.27 -8.42
N LEU A 4 -8.96 11.88 -8.70
CA LEU A 4 -9.69 12.66 -8.38
C LEU A 4 -10.93 12.56 -8.70
N LEU A 5 -11.30 12.39 -9.33
CA LEU A 5 -12.41 12.38 -9.81
C LEU A 5 -13.21 11.62 -9.21
N VAL A 6 -12.94 10.99 -9.04
CA VAL A 6 -13.57 10.09 -8.55
C VAL A 6 -14.45 10.46 -7.60
N LEU A 7 -14.12 11.07 -6.94
CA LEU A 7 -14.87 11.33 -5.98
C LEU A 7 -16.11 11.65 -6.22
N ALA A 8 -16.18 12.27 -6.98
CA ALA A 8 -17.40 12.73 -7.28
C ALA A 8 -18.31 11.69 -7.21
N ALA A 9 -18.06 10.92 -7.91
CA ALA A 9 -18.89 9.90 -8.01
C ALA A 9 -19.40 9.56 -6.79
N ALA A 10 -18.67 9.34 -6.14
CA ALA A 10 -19.05 8.87 -5.02
C ALA A 10 -20.23 9.41 -4.54
N LEU A 11 -20.29 10.27 -4.46
CA LEU A 11 -21.26 10.73 -3.84
C LEU A 11 -22.46 10.42 -4.17
N ILE A 12 -22.65 10.25 -4.93
CA ILE A 12 -23.80 10.07 -5.31
C ILE A 12 -24.39 9.05 -4.88
N VAL A 13 -24.28 8.49 -4.99
CA VAL A 13 -24.88 7.56 -4.76
C VAL A 13 -25.28 7.13 -3.80
N PRO A 14 -25.36 7.21 -3.53
CA PRO A 14 -25.66 6.83 -2.50
C PRO A 14 -26.35 5.83 -2.25
N SER A 15 -26.89 5.80 -2.25
CA SER A 15 -27.62 4.93 -1.94
C SER A 15 -27.40 3.72 -2.23
N SER A 16 -27.16 3.58 -3.03
CA SER A 16 -27.01 2.41 -3.37
C SER A 16 -26.35 1.71 -2.43
N VAL A 17 -26.85 1.44 -1.58
CA VAL A 17 -26.36 0.61 -0.73
C VAL A 17 -25.79 -0.57 -1.22
N GLY A 18 -26.41 -1.25 -1.97
CA GLY A 18 -25.89 -2.46 -2.44
C GLY A 18 -24.55 -2.25 -2.95
N GLY A 19 -24.35 -1.20 -3.57
CA GLY A 19 -23.12 -1.02 -4.14
C GLY A 19 -22.06 -1.00 -3.15
N GLN A 20 -22.42 -0.74 -1.96
CA GLN A 20 -21.44 -0.66 -1.07
C GLN A 20 -20.71 -1.86 -0.84
N GLU A 21 -21.29 -2.96 -0.99
CA GLU A 21 -20.60 -4.15 -0.77
C GLU A 21 -19.40 -4.25 -1.61
N GLY A 22 -19.44 -3.81 -2.81
CA GLY A 22 -18.28 -3.89 -3.63
C GLY A 22 -17.46 -2.67 -3.52
N ALA A 23 -17.82 -1.78 -2.68
CA ALA A 23 -17.11 -0.54 -2.65
C ALA A 23 -15.75 -0.63 -2.00
N ILE A 24 -15.50 -1.64 -1.20
CA ILE A 24 -14.21 -1.74 -0.56
C ILE A 24 -13.69 -3.14 -0.60
N PRO A 25 -13.68 -3.73 -1.76
CA PRO A 25 -13.19 -5.09 -1.84
C PRO A 25 -11.71 -5.18 -1.48
N ASP A 26 -10.95 -4.16 -1.81
CA ASP A 26 -9.53 -4.21 -1.52
C ASP A 26 -9.29 -4.19 -0.03
N PHE A 27 -10.03 -3.36 0.68
CA PHE A 27 -9.85 -3.29 2.12
C PHE A 27 -10.27 -4.60 2.76
N GLU A 28 -11.38 -5.17 2.32
CA GLU A 28 -11.82 -6.42 2.90
C GLU A 28 -10.88 -7.55 2.58
N GLN A 29 -10.32 -7.57 1.39
CA GLN A 29 -9.38 -8.61 1.05
C GLN A 29 -8.12 -8.49 1.88
N ALA A 30 -7.65 -7.28 2.12
CA ALA A 30 -6.46 -7.07 2.90
C ALA A 30 -6.71 -7.50 4.35
N GLN A 31 -7.87 -7.17 4.87
CA GLN A 31 -8.18 -7.51 6.24
C GLN A 31 -8.28 -9.02 6.41
N THR A 32 -8.91 -9.69 5.46
CA THR A 32 -9.03 -11.13 5.50
C THR A 32 -7.64 -11.78 5.40
N ALA A 33 -6.80 -11.27 4.52
CA ALA A 33 -5.48 -11.83 4.37
C ALA A 33 -4.68 -11.69 5.66
N LEU A 34 -4.82 -10.55 6.31
CA LEU A 34 -4.11 -10.33 7.56
C LEU A 34 -4.62 -11.28 8.63
N GLU A 35 -5.93 -11.46 8.72
CA GLU A 35 -6.50 -12.35 9.73
C GLU A 35 -6.10 -13.79 9.50
N ARG A 36 -5.88 -14.17 8.26
CA ARG A 36 -5.48 -15.54 7.96
C ARG A 36 -3.99 -15.73 7.99
N GLY A 37 -3.24 -14.70 8.30
CA GLY A 37 -1.79 -14.82 8.34
C GLY A 37 -1.16 -14.88 6.97
N GLU A 38 -1.87 -14.45 5.94
CA GLU A 38 -1.33 -14.47 4.58
C GLU A 38 -0.44 -13.28 4.32
N ILE A 39 -0.59 -12.21 5.08
CA ILE A 39 0.30 -11.07 5.00
C ILE A 39 0.67 -10.67 6.41
N LEU A 40 1.78 -9.98 6.52
CA LEU A 40 2.24 -9.50 7.81
C LEU A 40 1.59 -8.16 8.12
N PRO A 41 1.45 -7.84 9.41
CA PRO A 41 0.93 -6.51 9.77
C PRO A 41 1.85 -5.43 9.25
N LEU A 42 1.26 -4.34 8.82
CA LEU A 42 2.02 -3.24 8.28
C LEU A 42 3.09 -2.74 9.25
N ALA A 43 2.76 -2.68 10.53
CA ALA A 43 3.75 -2.21 11.50
C ALA A 43 5.02 -3.05 11.47
N GLN A 44 4.87 -4.35 11.27
CA GLN A 44 6.03 -5.20 11.22
C GLN A 44 6.81 -4.98 9.92
N ILE A 45 6.09 -4.80 8.82
CA ILE A 45 6.72 -4.51 7.54
C ILE A 45 7.54 -3.23 7.65
N LEU A 46 6.97 -2.22 8.28
CA LEU A 46 7.68 -0.94 8.37
C LEU A 46 8.89 -1.02 9.29
N ARG A 47 8.83 -1.86 10.31
CA ARG A 47 10.01 -2.03 11.15
C ARG A 47 11.13 -2.70 10.38
N GLN A 48 10.79 -3.71 9.57
CA GLN A 48 11.79 -4.39 8.79
C GLN A 48 12.40 -3.43 7.76
N LEU A 49 11.55 -2.61 7.14
CA LEU A 49 12.02 -1.66 6.15
C LEU A 49 12.96 -0.64 6.81
N ASP A 50 12.59 -0.14 7.97
CA ASP A 50 13.38 0.89 8.61
C ASP A 50 14.77 0.40 8.97
N ALA A 51 14.92 -0.88 9.20
CA ALA A 51 16.23 -1.43 9.53
C ALA A 51 17.18 -1.34 8.33
N GLU A 52 16.64 -1.40 7.11
CA GLU A 52 17.48 -1.36 5.93
C GLU A 52 17.47 -0.01 5.22
N HIS A 53 16.35 0.68 5.29
CA HIS A 53 16.22 1.97 4.62
C HIS A 53 15.54 2.94 5.58
N PRO A 54 16.29 3.46 6.53
CA PRO A 54 15.68 4.37 7.51
C PRO A 54 15.23 5.66 6.85
N GLY A 55 14.14 6.21 7.34
CA GLY A 55 13.62 7.44 6.78
C GLY A 55 12.21 7.69 7.25
N THR A 56 11.53 8.57 6.55
CA THR A 56 10.16 8.94 6.88
C THR A 56 9.23 8.39 5.81
N VAL A 57 8.30 7.55 6.23
CA VAL A 57 7.35 6.97 5.30
C VAL A 57 6.31 8.01 4.93
N VAL A 58 6.05 8.19 3.64
CA VAL A 58 5.08 9.17 3.19
C VAL A 58 3.87 8.54 2.52
N GLU A 59 3.97 7.31 2.08
CA GLU A 59 2.81 6.67 1.45
C GLU A 59 2.97 5.16 1.47
N VAL A 60 1.87 4.44 1.65
CA VAL A 60 1.87 2.99 1.65
C VAL A 60 0.68 2.50 0.84
N GLU A 61 0.91 1.53 -0.02
CA GLU A 61 -0.17 0.88 -0.75
C GLU A 61 0.02 -0.62 -0.70
N LEU A 62 -1.06 -1.36 -0.64
CA LEU A 62 -1.01 -2.81 -0.74
C LEU A 62 -1.57 -3.18 -2.11
N GLU A 63 -0.78 -3.87 -2.89
CA GLU A 63 -1.17 -4.23 -4.24
C GLU A 63 -1.13 -5.72 -4.45
N TYR A 64 -1.87 -6.17 -5.46
CA TYR A 64 -1.91 -7.57 -5.80
C TYR A 64 -1.33 -7.67 -7.20
N ALA A 65 -0.17 -8.26 -7.32
CA ALA A 65 0.51 -8.35 -8.59
C ALA A 65 0.90 -9.78 -8.88
N ASP A 66 0.39 -10.32 -9.97
CA ASP A 66 0.74 -11.68 -10.40
C ASP A 66 0.54 -12.69 -9.28
N GLY A 67 -0.56 -12.57 -8.56
CA GLY A 67 -0.86 -13.52 -7.51
C GLY A 67 -0.11 -13.30 -6.23
N THR A 68 0.65 -12.23 -6.14
CA THR A 68 1.45 -11.93 -4.97
C THR A 68 1.00 -10.59 -4.41
N ARG A 69 0.87 -10.51 -3.09
CA ARG A 69 0.54 -9.24 -2.47
C ARG A 69 1.82 -8.53 -2.12
N VAL A 70 1.86 -7.25 -2.47
CA VAL A 70 3.06 -6.44 -2.34
C VAL A 70 2.71 -5.14 -1.65
N TYR A 71 3.50 -4.77 -0.63
CA TYR A 71 3.37 -3.44 -0.07
C TYR A 71 4.32 -2.53 -0.85
N GLU A 72 3.79 -1.41 -1.33
CA GLU A 72 4.61 -0.38 -1.95
C GLU A 72 4.72 0.74 -0.95
N VAL A 73 5.93 1.09 -0.56
CA VAL A 73 6.14 2.10 0.45
C VAL A 73 7.02 3.19 -0.13
N GLU A 74 6.55 4.43 -0.08
CA GLU A 74 7.38 5.55 -0.46
C GLU A 74 7.93 6.15 0.81
N LEU A 75 9.21 6.43 0.82
CA LEU A 75 9.81 7.08 1.97
C LEU A 75 10.87 8.07 1.55
N ILE A 76 11.11 9.04 2.42
CA ILE A 76 12.16 10.00 2.22
C ILE A 76 13.30 9.59 3.13
N THR A 77 14.46 9.33 2.53
CA THR A 77 15.61 8.86 3.29
C THR A 77 16.17 9.99 4.14
N ARG A 78 17.08 9.66 5.03
CA ARG A 78 17.65 10.68 5.89
C ARG A 78 18.41 11.73 5.13
N ASP A 79 18.95 11.38 3.95
CA ASP A 79 19.64 12.36 3.14
C ASP A 79 18.71 13.00 2.11
N GLY A 80 17.40 12.84 2.27
CA GLY A 80 16.44 13.62 1.48
C GLY A 80 16.03 13.06 0.16
N ARG A 81 16.30 11.79 -0.11
CA ARG A 81 15.90 11.20 -1.39
C ARG A 81 14.56 10.51 -1.23
N LEU A 82 13.72 10.62 -2.23
CA LEU A 82 12.45 9.92 -2.24
C LEU A 82 12.65 8.59 -2.93
N ILE A 83 12.38 7.50 -2.23
CA ILE A 83 12.51 6.18 -2.82
C ILE A 83 11.20 5.42 -2.64
N GLU A 84 10.97 4.49 -3.53
CA GLU A 84 9.83 3.59 -3.43
C GLU A 84 10.39 2.19 -3.22
N VAL A 85 9.87 1.49 -2.22
CA VAL A 85 10.34 0.15 -1.90
C VAL A 85 9.16 -0.78 -2.00
N ASP A 86 9.34 -1.88 -2.74
CA ASP A 86 8.31 -2.91 -2.83
C ASP A 86 8.71 -4.05 -1.93
N LEU A 87 7.79 -4.49 -1.08
CA LEU A 87 8.07 -5.58 -0.17
C LEU A 87 7.03 -6.66 -0.32
N ASP A 88 7.47 -7.90 -0.25
CA ASP A 88 6.54 -9.01 -0.26
C ASP A 88 5.70 -8.92 1.00
N ALA A 89 4.39 -8.85 0.86
CA ALA A 89 3.54 -8.64 2.02
C ALA A 89 3.52 -9.84 2.96
N ALA A 90 3.82 -11.01 2.47
CA ALA A 90 3.79 -12.21 3.30
C ALA A 90 5.03 -12.35 4.17
N THR A 91 6.15 -11.84 3.70
CA THR A 91 7.41 -12.08 4.40
C THR A 91 8.14 -10.80 4.79
N GLY A 92 7.82 -9.68 4.17
CA GLY A 92 8.54 -8.44 4.40
C GLY A 92 9.83 -8.35 3.62
N ARG A 93 10.09 -9.30 2.71
CA ARG A 93 11.33 -9.26 1.96
C ARG A 93 11.26 -8.15 0.93
N ILE A 94 12.31 -7.40 0.80
CA ILE A 94 12.36 -6.31 -0.16
C ILE A 94 12.55 -6.89 -1.54
N LEU A 95 11.65 -6.52 -2.45
CA LEU A 95 11.67 -7.01 -3.81
C LEU A 95 12.33 -6.02 -4.76
N GLN A 96 12.19 -4.73 -4.50
CA GLN A 96 12.70 -3.72 -5.41
C GLN A 96 12.81 -2.40 -4.68
N VAL A 97 13.85 -1.64 -5.01
CA VAL A 97 14.01 -0.30 -4.49
C VAL A 97 14.26 0.60 -5.69
N GLU A 98 13.51 1.68 -5.77
CA GLU A 98 13.61 2.58 -6.89
C GLU A 98 13.67 4.00 -6.40
N GLU A 99 14.61 4.78 -6.90
CA GLU A 99 14.68 6.17 -6.50
C GLU A 99 13.82 6.98 -7.45
N GLU A 100 13.00 7.86 -6.91
CA GLU A 100 12.11 8.62 -7.74
C GLU A 100 12.67 9.97 -8.02
N ASP A 101 12.58 10.38 -9.27
CA ASP A 101 13.01 11.68 -9.65
C ASP A 101 11.90 12.60 -9.31
N ASP A 102 12.24 13.74 -8.81
CA ASP A 102 11.19 14.64 -8.51
C ASP A 102 11.22 15.81 -9.41
N ASP A 103 11.73 15.75 -10.55
CA ASP A 103 11.54 16.84 -11.43
C ASP A 103 10.58 16.46 -12.45
#